data_a6d18839b37735218ef4d622bfd70753
#
_entry.id   a6d18839b37735218ef4d622bfd70753
#
_cell.length_a   1.000
_cell.length_b   1.000
_cell.length_c   1.000
_cell.angle_alpha   90.00
_cell.angle_beta   90.00
_cell.angle_gamma   90.00
#
_symmetry.space_group_name_H-M   'P 1'
#
loop_
_entity.id
_entity.type
_entity.pdbx_description
1 polymer ?
#
loop_
_entity_poly.entity_id
_entity_poly.type
_entity_poly.pdbx_seq_one_letter_code
_entity_poly.pdbx_strand_id
1 'polypeptide(L)'
;QDPKLNSHSKLNCVLACIAAEKAGADEALMLDVNGFVNTTNACNFFIIRRDQVWTSTGDYCMNGITRQKVIDLCKENNIEIYEKNFSLSETYSADEAFLTGTFGAQTPVGEIDGRVIGDGTMGPVTSFLRQAYKDLIKKVTN
;
A
#
# COMPACT_ATOMS: atom_id res chain seq x y z
N GLN A 1 -21.18 1.48 4.48
CA GLN A 1 -20.39 1.32 5.71
C GLN A 1 -19.16 2.22 5.63
N ASP A 2 -18.79 2.88 6.73
CA ASP A 2 -17.56 3.68 6.79
C ASP A 2 -16.32 2.77 6.62
N PRO A 3 -15.51 2.94 5.56
CA PRO A 3 -14.37 2.09 5.30
C PRO A 3 -13.23 2.24 6.33
N LYS A 4 -13.27 3.27 7.16
CA LYS A 4 -12.32 3.48 8.27
C LYS A 4 -12.57 2.53 9.45
N LEU A 5 -13.76 1.95 9.56
CA LEU A 5 -14.11 1.05 10.64
C LEU A 5 -13.50 -0.34 10.43
N ASN A 6 -12.77 -0.80 11.43
CA ASN A 6 -12.33 -2.20 11.49
C ASN A 6 -13.47 -3.06 12.06
N SER A 7 -14.37 -3.50 11.19
CA SER A 7 -15.52 -4.34 11.57
C SER A 7 -15.53 -5.67 10.83
N HIS A 8 -16.26 -6.64 11.35
CA HIS A 8 -16.46 -7.93 10.67
C HIS A 8 -17.30 -7.80 9.38
N SER A 9 -18.04 -6.70 9.22
CA SER A 9 -18.87 -6.43 8.03
C SER A 9 -18.06 -5.81 6.90
N LYS A 10 -17.00 -6.49 6.44
CA LYS A 10 -16.13 -6.03 5.34
C LYS A 10 -16.58 -6.58 3.98
N LEU A 11 -17.86 -6.47 3.66
CA LEU A 11 -18.39 -7.08 2.44
C LEU A 11 -17.68 -6.61 1.17
N ASN A 12 -17.37 -5.32 1.05
CA ASN A 12 -16.63 -4.79 -0.10
C ASN A 12 -15.24 -5.43 -0.24
N CYS A 13 -14.51 -5.60 0.87
CA CYS A 13 -13.19 -6.25 0.88
C CYS A 13 -13.32 -7.74 0.52
N VAL A 14 -14.35 -8.42 1.01
CA VAL A 14 -14.61 -9.83 0.70
C VAL A 14 -14.92 -10.01 -0.79
N LEU A 15 -15.79 -9.17 -1.37
CA LEU A 15 -16.11 -9.20 -2.80
C LEU A 15 -14.87 -8.92 -3.65
N ALA A 16 -14.05 -7.97 -3.25
CA ALA A 16 -12.79 -7.66 -3.93
C ALA A 16 -11.80 -8.85 -3.85
N CYS A 17 -11.68 -9.49 -2.69
CA CYS A 17 -10.85 -10.69 -2.52
C CYS A 17 -11.31 -11.83 -3.43
N ILE A 18 -12.62 -12.11 -3.51
CA ILE A 18 -13.18 -13.13 -4.42
C ILE A 18 -12.89 -12.79 -5.88
N ALA A 19 -12.96 -11.50 -6.25
CA ALA A 19 -12.65 -11.07 -7.62
C ALA A 19 -11.17 -11.28 -7.96
N ALA A 20 -10.27 -10.95 -7.04
CA ALA A 20 -8.82 -11.18 -7.18
C ALA A 20 -8.53 -12.68 -7.34
N GLU A 21 -9.07 -13.53 -6.46
CA GLU A 21 -8.90 -14.98 -6.53
C GLU A 21 -9.35 -15.55 -7.88
N LYS A 22 -10.53 -15.14 -8.38
CA LYS A 22 -11.04 -15.55 -9.69
C LYS A 22 -10.14 -15.09 -10.85
N ALA A 23 -9.46 -13.97 -10.70
CA ALA A 23 -8.51 -13.44 -11.68
C ALA A 23 -7.10 -14.06 -11.55
N GLY A 24 -6.86 -14.91 -10.56
CA GLY A 24 -5.54 -15.50 -10.28
C GLY A 24 -4.55 -14.50 -9.66
N ALA A 25 -5.05 -13.45 -9.02
CA ALA A 25 -4.24 -12.45 -8.32
C ALA A 25 -4.21 -12.68 -6.82
N ASP A 26 -3.16 -12.23 -6.15
CA ASP A 26 -2.98 -12.40 -4.71
C ASP A 26 -3.88 -11.44 -3.90
N GLU A 27 -4.07 -10.20 -4.38
CA GLU A 27 -4.91 -9.18 -3.74
C GLU A 27 -5.61 -8.30 -4.78
N ALA A 28 -6.70 -7.67 -4.39
CA ALA A 28 -7.41 -6.69 -5.19
C ALA A 28 -7.01 -5.27 -4.80
N LEU A 29 -6.54 -4.46 -5.76
CA LEU A 29 -6.39 -3.03 -5.59
C LEU A 29 -7.76 -2.35 -5.74
N MET A 30 -8.19 -1.65 -4.70
CA MET A 30 -9.51 -1.02 -4.62
C MET A 30 -9.43 0.47 -4.89
N LEU A 31 -10.40 0.99 -5.61
CA LEU A 31 -10.57 2.42 -5.84
C LEU A 31 -11.58 3.00 -4.85
N ASP A 32 -11.47 4.30 -4.60
CA ASP A 32 -12.50 5.04 -3.87
C ASP A 32 -13.71 5.35 -4.76
N VAL A 33 -14.72 6.01 -4.20
CA VAL A 33 -15.95 6.37 -4.92
C VAL A 33 -15.74 7.37 -6.07
N ASN A 34 -14.58 8.03 -6.12
CA ASN A 34 -14.20 8.98 -7.15
C ASN A 34 -13.28 8.36 -8.22
N GLY A 35 -12.92 7.07 -8.07
CA GLY A 35 -12.06 6.35 -8.98
C GLY A 35 -10.56 6.51 -8.71
N PHE A 36 -10.16 7.08 -7.58
CA PHE A 36 -8.76 7.14 -7.17
C PHE A 36 -8.33 5.87 -6.45
N VAL A 37 -7.04 5.54 -6.59
CA VAL A 37 -6.44 4.41 -5.88
C VAL A 37 -6.51 4.63 -4.38
N ASN A 38 -6.98 3.63 -3.66
CA ASN A 38 -7.29 3.77 -2.24
C ASN A 38 -6.48 2.78 -1.38
N THR A 39 -6.83 1.51 -1.43
CA THR A 39 -6.28 0.46 -0.55
C THR A 39 -6.37 -0.88 -1.26
N THR A 40 -5.93 -1.97 -0.63
CA THR A 40 -6.31 -3.31 -1.08
C THR A 40 -7.42 -3.89 -0.22
N ASN A 41 -7.88 -5.09 -0.55
CA ASN A 41 -8.89 -5.79 0.26
C ASN A 41 -8.43 -6.09 1.70
N ALA A 42 -7.11 -6.09 1.98
CA ALA A 42 -6.55 -6.42 3.30
C ALA A 42 -5.46 -5.48 3.80
N CYS A 43 -4.80 -4.72 2.93
CA CYS A 43 -3.60 -3.94 3.21
C CYS A 43 -3.73 -2.50 2.73
N ASN A 44 -2.93 -1.58 3.30
CA ASN A 44 -2.76 -0.26 2.70
C ASN A 44 -1.74 -0.33 1.56
N PHE A 45 -1.88 0.57 0.59
CA PHE A 45 -1.14 0.56 -0.66
C PHE A 45 -0.29 1.83 -0.80
N PHE A 46 0.93 1.65 -1.32
CA PHE A 46 1.90 2.69 -1.58
C PHE A 46 2.52 2.51 -2.95
N ILE A 47 2.86 3.62 -3.60
CA ILE A 47 3.71 3.64 -4.79
C ILE A 47 4.91 4.55 -4.57
N ILE A 48 6.00 4.27 -5.29
CA ILE A 48 7.13 5.18 -5.45
C ILE A 48 7.13 5.67 -6.89
N ARG A 49 7.19 6.97 -7.06
CA ARG A 49 7.25 7.61 -8.36
C ARG A 49 8.15 8.83 -8.29
N ARG A 50 9.21 8.84 -9.11
CA ARG A 50 10.20 9.93 -9.14
C ARG A 50 10.77 10.23 -7.76
N ASP A 51 11.22 9.20 -7.07
CA ASP A 51 11.78 9.25 -5.71
C ASP A 51 10.81 9.72 -4.61
N GLN A 52 9.52 9.87 -4.92
CA GLN A 52 8.48 10.25 -3.98
C GLN A 52 7.62 9.05 -3.62
N VAL A 53 7.30 8.89 -2.35
CA VAL A 53 6.37 7.89 -1.84
C VAL A 53 4.96 8.46 -1.81
N TRP A 54 3.99 7.80 -2.41
CA TRP A 54 2.59 8.20 -2.40
C TRP A 54 1.71 7.13 -1.78
N THR A 55 0.73 7.56 -1.00
CA THR A 55 -0.36 6.72 -0.51
C THR A 55 -1.67 7.51 -0.55
N SER A 56 -2.81 6.83 -0.46
CA SER A 56 -4.11 7.51 -0.46
C SER A 56 -4.29 8.45 0.73
N THR A 57 -5.23 9.39 0.64
CA THR A 57 -5.53 10.36 1.71
C THR A 57 -5.95 9.71 3.03
N GLY A 58 -6.42 8.47 2.99
CA GLY A 58 -6.96 7.79 4.17
C GLY A 58 -8.43 8.11 4.46
N ASP A 59 -9.10 8.86 3.59
CA ASP A 59 -10.52 9.21 3.76
C ASP A 59 -11.46 8.03 3.54
N TYR A 60 -11.07 7.10 2.66
CA TYR A 60 -11.88 5.96 2.25
C TYR A 60 -11.24 4.60 2.58
N CYS A 61 -10.26 4.54 3.46
CA CYS A 61 -9.64 3.31 3.91
C CYS A 61 -9.34 3.34 5.42
N MET A 62 -9.05 2.17 5.96
CA MET A 62 -8.55 2.08 7.33
C MET A 62 -7.13 2.66 7.39
N ASN A 63 -6.92 3.61 8.29
CA ASN A 63 -5.59 4.18 8.57
C ASN A 63 -4.80 3.20 9.44
N GLY A 64 -4.13 2.24 8.81
CA GLY A 64 -3.41 1.17 9.48
C GLY A 64 -2.21 1.68 10.28
N ILE A 65 -1.92 0.99 11.40
CA ILE A 65 -0.76 1.32 12.25
C ILE A 65 0.54 1.20 11.44
N THR A 66 0.68 0.15 10.65
CA THR A 66 1.86 -0.04 9.78
C THR A 66 1.97 1.06 8.73
N ARG A 67 0.83 1.49 8.14
CA ARG A 67 0.79 2.62 7.23
C ARG A 67 1.36 3.89 7.89
N GLN A 68 0.89 4.23 9.08
CA GLN A 68 1.37 5.40 9.80
C GLN A 68 2.87 5.31 10.11
N LYS A 69 3.36 4.15 10.53
CA LYS A 69 4.79 3.95 10.79
C LYS A 69 5.65 4.11 9.54
N VAL A 70 5.18 3.69 8.37
CA VAL A 70 5.88 3.93 7.09
C VAL A 70 5.93 5.43 6.78
N ILE A 71 4.83 6.16 6.98
CA ILE A 71 4.79 7.62 6.80
C ILE A 71 5.79 8.31 7.74
N ASP A 72 5.82 7.92 9.00
CA ASP A 72 6.76 8.46 10.00
C ASP A 72 8.22 8.18 9.59
N LEU A 73 8.53 6.94 9.18
CA LEU A 73 9.87 6.55 8.71
C LEU A 73 10.31 7.33 7.47
N CYS A 74 9.41 7.61 6.53
CA CYS A 74 9.72 8.47 5.38
C CYS A 74 10.15 9.86 5.86
N LYS A 75 9.36 10.47 6.75
CA LYS A 75 9.65 11.81 7.30
C LYS A 75 10.97 11.84 8.07
N GLU A 76 11.22 10.86 8.93
CA GLU A 76 12.45 10.74 9.73
C GLU A 76 13.72 10.59 8.88
N ASN A 77 13.58 10.00 7.68
CA ASN A 77 14.69 9.75 6.76
C ASN A 77 14.75 10.72 5.57
N ASN A 78 14.01 11.83 5.61
CA ASN A 78 13.93 12.84 4.56
C ASN A 78 13.51 12.27 3.18
N ILE A 79 12.66 11.24 3.18
CA ILE A 79 12.01 10.72 1.99
C ILE A 79 10.70 11.47 1.79
N GLU A 80 10.52 12.08 0.62
CA GLU A 80 9.29 12.78 0.31
C GLU A 80 8.10 11.81 0.31
N ILE A 81 7.10 12.10 1.14
CA ILE A 81 5.87 11.32 1.27
C ILE A 81 4.64 12.19 1.09
N TYR A 82 3.69 11.73 0.28
CA TYR A 82 2.43 12.42 0.02
C TYR A 82 1.23 11.50 0.29
N GLU A 83 0.33 11.98 1.13
CA GLU A 83 -1.00 11.43 1.30
C GLU A 83 -1.92 12.17 0.34
N LYS A 84 -2.22 11.59 -0.82
CA LYS A 84 -2.93 12.27 -1.92
C LYS A 84 -3.78 11.32 -2.76
N ASN A 85 -4.68 11.89 -3.54
CA ASN A 85 -5.39 11.16 -4.58
C ASN A 85 -4.46 10.93 -5.79
N PHE A 86 -4.47 9.72 -6.32
CA PHE A 86 -3.77 9.37 -7.56
C PHE A 86 -4.53 8.28 -8.32
N SER A 87 -4.31 8.25 -9.62
CA SER A 87 -5.05 7.39 -10.55
C SER A 87 -4.38 6.04 -10.77
N LEU A 88 -5.10 5.09 -11.38
CA LEU A 88 -4.52 3.84 -11.89
C LEU A 88 -3.41 4.09 -12.92
N SER A 89 -3.56 5.09 -13.79
CA SER A 89 -2.54 5.43 -14.78
C SER A 89 -1.23 5.86 -14.12
N GLU A 90 -1.30 6.65 -13.03
CA GLU A 90 -0.13 7.02 -12.24
C GLU A 90 0.47 5.81 -11.54
N THR A 91 -0.36 4.90 -11.05
CA THR A 91 0.07 3.65 -10.42
C THR A 91 0.80 2.72 -11.40
N TYR A 92 0.28 2.54 -12.61
CA TYR A 92 0.95 1.72 -13.64
C TYR A 92 2.29 2.27 -14.10
N SER A 93 2.53 3.58 -13.94
CA SER A 93 3.79 4.24 -14.25
C SER A 93 4.70 4.45 -13.04
N ALA A 94 4.41 3.78 -11.92
CA ALA A 94 5.24 3.84 -10.72
C ALA A 94 6.56 3.09 -10.91
N ASP A 95 7.59 3.55 -10.23
CA ASP A 95 8.91 2.91 -10.20
C ASP A 95 8.92 1.70 -9.27
N GLU A 96 8.16 1.78 -8.16
CA GLU A 96 7.95 0.70 -7.19
C GLU A 96 6.52 0.76 -6.65
N ALA A 97 6.02 -0.37 -6.14
CA ALA A 97 4.80 -0.41 -5.34
C ALA A 97 4.93 -1.44 -4.21
N PHE A 98 4.25 -1.19 -3.09
CA PHE A 98 4.22 -2.12 -1.98
C PHE A 98 2.94 -2.02 -1.15
N LEU A 99 2.66 -3.08 -0.43
CA LEU A 99 1.57 -3.20 0.53
C LEU A 99 2.09 -3.09 1.96
N THR A 100 1.26 -2.58 2.87
CA THR A 100 1.55 -2.61 4.30
C THR A 100 0.46 -3.34 5.07
N GLY A 101 0.86 -4.33 5.85
CA GLY A 101 -0.04 -5.09 6.71
C GLY A 101 0.68 -5.67 7.92
N THR A 102 -0.08 -6.13 8.90
CA THR A 102 0.46 -6.62 10.17
C THR A 102 1.41 -7.81 10.00
N PHE A 103 1.14 -8.68 9.04
CA PHE A 103 1.91 -9.93 8.85
C PHE A 103 3.04 -9.81 7.82
N GLY A 104 2.94 -8.88 6.87
CA GLY A 104 3.89 -8.78 5.75
C GLY A 104 4.82 -7.56 5.82
N ALA A 105 4.65 -6.68 6.81
CA ALA A 105 5.33 -5.39 6.88
C ALA A 105 5.20 -4.63 5.53
N GLN A 106 6.28 -4.52 4.74
CA GLN A 106 6.26 -3.99 3.37
C GLN A 106 6.43 -5.14 2.38
N THR A 107 5.35 -5.52 1.71
CA THR A 107 5.35 -6.56 0.66
C THR A 107 5.40 -5.89 -0.71
N PRO A 108 6.44 -6.16 -1.53
CA PRO A 108 6.53 -5.55 -2.85
C PRO A 108 5.40 -6.03 -3.76
N VAL A 109 4.95 -5.15 -4.65
CA VAL A 109 3.97 -5.45 -5.71
C VAL A 109 4.69 -5.39 -7.05
N GLY A 110 4.84 -6.54 -7.70
CA GLY A 110 5.55 -6.66 -8.97
C GLY A 110 4.68 -6.44 -10.21
N GLU A 111 3.36 -6.67 -10.09
CA GLU A 111 2.43 -6.59 -11.22
C GLU A 111 1.05 -6.14 -10.76
N ILE A 112 0.39 -5.31 -11.57
CA ILE A 112 -1.00 -4.88 -11.36
C ILE A 112 -1.73 -4.97 -12.70
N ASP A 113 -2.83 -5.74 -12.77
CA ASP A 113 -3.65 -5.93 -13.97
C ASP A 113 -2.82 -6.37 -15.18
N GLY A 114 -1.86 -7.28 -14.99
CA GLY A 114 -0.97 -7.77 -16.06
C GLY A 114 0.12 -6.78 -16.48
N ARG A 115 0.29 -5.66 -15.75
CA ARG A 115 1.34 -4.67 -16.01
C ARG A 115 2.42 -4.77 -14.96
N VAL A 116 3.64 -4.98 -15.39
CA VAL A 116 4.81 -5.01 -14.50
C VAL A 116 5.06 -3.60 -13.95
N ILE A 117 5.24 -3.49 -12.64
CA ILE A 117 5.58 -2.25 -11.94
C ILE A 117 7.10 -2.20 -11.77
N GLY A 118 7.73 -1.12 -12.25
CA GLY A 118 9.18 -1.01 -12.27
C GLY A 118 9.82 -2.15 -13.08
N ASP A 119 10.67 -2.94 -12.42
CA ASP A 119 11.26 -4.16 -12.98
C ASP A 119 10.57 -5.46 -12.49
N GLY A 120 9.47 -5.33 -11.75
CA GLY A 120 8.73 -6.46 -11.18
C GLY A 120 9.31 -6.98 -9.87
N THR A 121 10.36 -6.38 -9.35
CA THR A 121 11.03 -6.79 -8.11
C THR A 121 10.93 -5.73 -7.01
N MET A 122 11.44 -6.03 -5.82
CA MET A 122 11.52 -5.06 -4.74
C MET A 122 12.56 -3.98 -5.07
N GLY A 123 12.11 -2.75 -5.24
CA GLY A 123 13.00 -1.63 -5.50
C GLY A 123 13.73 -1.10 -4.25
N PRO A 124 14.66 -0.17 -4.45
CA PRO A 124 15.56 0.31 -3.39
C PRO A 124 14.83 1.05 -2.27
N VAL A 125 13.80 1.86 -2.57
CA VAL A 125 13.05 2.61 -1.54
C VAL A 125 12.22 1.66 -0.68
N THR A 126 11.53 0.70 -1.29
CA THR A 126 10.77 -0.34 -0.57
C THR A 126 11.69 -1.18 0.32
N SER A 127 12.86 -1.57 -0.20
CA SER A 127 13.87 -2.33 0.55
C SER A 127 14.38 -1.55 1.77
N PHE A 128 14.70 -0.27 1.58
CA PHE A 128 15.11 0.61 2.67
C PHE A 128 14.04 0.73 3.76
N LEU A 129 12.79 1.06 3.38
CA LEU A 129 11.68 1.21 4.32
C LEU A 129 11.39 -0.08 5.08
N ARG A 130 11.48 -1.23 4.40
CA ARG A 130 11.33 -2.54 5.02
C ARG A 130 12.40 -2.81 6.08
N GLN A 131 13.65 -2.44 5.80
CA GLN A 131 14.73 -2.59 6.78
C GLN A 131 14.56 -1.63 7.96
N ALA A 132 14.27 -0.36 7.69
CA ALA A 132 14.02 0.65 8.72
C ALA A 132 12.86 0.24 9.65
N TYR A 133 11.80 -0.32 9.09
CA TYR A 133 10.66 -0.83 9.88
C TYR A 133 11.07 -2.02 10.77
N LYS A 134 11.86 -2.96 10.26
CA LYS A 134 12.39 -4.07 11.07
C LYS A 134 13.25 -3.57 12.24
N ASP A 135 14.08 -2.57 12.00
CA ASP A 135 14.93 -1.99 13.03
C ASP A 135 14.11 -1.22 14.08
N LEU A 136 13.05 -0.54 13.65
CA LEU A 136 12.08 0.08 14.58
C LEU A 136 11.43 -0.96 15.50
N ILE A 137 10.97 -2.09 14.95
CA ILE A 137 10.38 -3.18 15.76
C ILE A 137 11.38 -3.68 16.79
N LYS A 138 12.62 -3.97 16.40
CA LYS A 138 13.66 -4.44 17.32
C LYS A 138 13.91 -3.47 18.50
N LYS A 139 13.87 -2.16 18.22
CA LYS A 139 14.05 -1.13 19.26
C LYS A 139 12.91 -1.08 20.28
N VAL A 140 11.70 -1.43 19.85
CA VAL A 140 10.50 -1.37 20.72
C VAL A 140 10.29 -2.67 21.50
N THR A 141 10.86 -3.79 21.03
CA THR A 141 10.71 -5.11 21.66
C THR A 141 11.88 -5.51 22.55
N ASN A 142 12.94 -4.72 22.63
CA ASN A 142 14.06 -4.84 23.58
C ASN A 142 13.89 -3.82 24.71
#